data_46b342232da9256429c44864e6e0c4f1
#
_entry.id   46b342232da9256429c44864e6e0c4f1
#
_cell.length_a   1.000
_cell.length_b   1.000
_cell.length_c   1.000
_cell.angle_alpha   90.00
_cell.angle_beta   90.00
_cell.angle_gamma   90.00
#
_symmetry.space_group_name_H-M   'P 1'
#
loop_
_entity.id
_entity.type
_entity.pdbx_description
1 polymer ?
#
loop_
_entity_poly.entity_id
_entity_poly.type
_entity_poly.pdbx_seq_one_letter_code
_entity_poly.pdbx_strand_id
1 'polypeptide(L)'
;MGLLVLPFTLPGVDPDNSEETDRDDLSRVRTRPLAPAIVLGLLVVLCISGMLIEDAGFSWATLFMRDYANTGAALAGSGYVVLLSTHALGRFIADPLVGRFGPRAVVAGGGALILAGMGGGLLIGTTPALLFGFATAGIGASASVPLAYNAAHDIRGMDPAVGLTIVSWLGRLAFLVAPPLVGVLVQHTSLLAAMLVIPSAGLALMASSLVLAPRQLRVQK
;
A
#
# COMPACT_ATOMS: atom_id res chain seq x y z
N MET A 1 -58.75 15.76 -1.58
CA MET A 1 -57.53 15.81 -2.41
C MET A 1 -56.68 14.59 -2.06
N GLY A 2 -56.88 13.49 -2.77
CA GLY A 2 -56.18 12.24 -2.56
C GLY A 2 -54.91 12.20 -3.40
N LEU A 3 -53.75 12.10 -2.77
CA LEU A 3 -52.48 11.88 -3.45
C LEU A 3 -52.40 10.40 -3.86
N LEU A 4 -52.51 10.13 -5.16
CA LEU A 4 -52.31 8.82 -5.76
C LEU A 4 -50.81 8.47 -5.70
N VAL A 5 -50.44 7.65 -4.72
CA VAL A 5 -49.10 7.00 -4.72
C VAL A 5 -49.16 5.84 -5.67
N LEU A 6 -48.64 6.03 -6.88
CA LEU A 6 -48.38 4.94 -7.83
C LEU A 6 -47.24 4.07 -7.28
N PRO A 7 -47.44 2.76 -7.11
CA PRO A 7 -46.34 1.87 -6.84
C PRO A 7 -45.48 1.78 -8.10
N PHE A 8 -44.28 2.36 -8.06
CA PHE A 8 -43.26 2.17 -9.07
C PHE A 8 -42.70 0.76 -8.92
N THR A 9 -43.38 -0.22 -9.55
CA THR A 9 -42.82 -1.56 -9.72
C THR A 9 -41.78 -1.47 -10.82
N LEU A 10 -40.47 -1.43 -10.43
CA LEU A 10 -39.41 -1.69 -11.35
C LEU A 10 -39.59 -3.11 -11.91
N PRO A 11 -39.53 -3.31 -13.23
CA PRO A 11 -39.52 -4.65 -13.80
C PRO A 11 -38.32 -5.37 -13.18
N GLY A 12 -38.57 -6.61 -12.68
CA GLY A 12 -37.51 -7.44 -12.14
C GLY A 12 -36.42 -7.61 -13.18
N VAL A 13 -35.28 -7.00 -12.92
CA VAL A 13 -34.03 -7.37 -13.56
C VAL A 13 -33.72 -8.75 -12.99
N ASP A 14 -33.95 -9.81 -13.76
CA ASP A 14 -33.30 -11.09 -13.51
C ASP A 14 -31.79 -10.83 -13.54
N PRO A 15 -31.09 -10.90 -12.42
CA PRO A 15 -29.66 -10.74 -12.48
C PRO A 15 -29.12 -11.98 -13.21
N ASP A 16 -28.51 -11.75 -14.33
CA ASP A 16 -27.56 -12.72 -14.90
C ASP A 16 -26.36 -12.79 -13.93
N ASN A 17 -26.58 -13.47 -12.81
CA ASN A 17 -25.67 -13.58 -11.68
C ASN A 17 -24.34 -14.26 -12.03
N SER A 18 -24.21 -14.83 -13.22
CA SER A 18 -23.04 -15.57 -13.62
C SER A 18 -21.87 -14.66 -13.99
N GLU A 19 -22.10 -13.55 -14.68
CA GLU A 19 -21.02 -12.62 -15.06
C GLU A 19 -20.58 -11.72 -13.89
N GLU A 20 -21.51 -11.32 -13.03
CA GLU A 20 -21.20 -10.51 -11.84
C GLU A 20 -20.45 -11.34 -10.80
N THR A 21 -20.83 -12.61 -10.61
CA THR A 21 -20.14 -13.57 -9.72
C THR A 21 -18.73 -13.87 -10.24
N ASP A 22 -18.53 -13.98 -11.55
CA ASP A 22 -17.21 -14.27 -12.14
C ASP A 22 -16.27 -13.04 -12.07
N ARG A 23 -16.79 -11.82 -12.18
CA ARG A 23 -16.04 -10.56 -11.99
C ARG A 23 -15.65 -10.35 -10.52
N ASP A 24 -16.54 -10.66 -9.60
CA ASP A 24 -16.30 -10.54 -8.16
C ASP A 24 -15.25 -11.55 -7.68
N ASP A 25 -15.24 -12.77 -8.23
CA ASP A 25 -14.24 -13.81 -7.92
C ASP A 25 -12.85 -13.48 -8.50
N LEU A 26 -12.78 -12.70 -9.60
CA LEU A 26 -11.53 -12.23 -10.20
C LEU A 26 -10.88 -11.08 -9.39
N SER A 27 -11.67 -10.32 -8.63
CA SER A 27 -11.19 -9.20 -7.81
C SER A 27 -10.72 -9.63 -6.41
N ARG A 28 -11.07 -10.85 -5.96
CA ARG A 28 -10.74 -11.36 -4.63
C ARG A 28 -9.27 -11.72 -4.50
N VAL A 29 -8.58 -11.01 -3.62
CA VAL A 29 -7.19 -11.28 -3.27
C VAL A 29 -7.16 -12.39 -2.22
N ARG A 30 -6.93 -13.62 -2.67
CA ARG A 30 -6.89 -14.81 -1.79
C ARG A 30 -5.64 -14.81 -0.90
N THR A 31 -5.83 -15.24 0.34
CA THR A 31 -4.74 -15.46 1.30
C THR A 31 -4.29 -16.92 1.32
N ARG A 32 -3.07 -17.17 1.81
CA ARG A 32 -2.57 -18.54 2.05
C ARG A 32 -3.36 -19.22 3.17
N PRO A 33 -3.46 -20.58 3.16
CA PRO A 33 -4.12 -21.33 4.22
C PRO A 33 -3.23 -21.39 5.49
N LEU A 34 -3.06 -20.25 6.15
CA LEU A 34 -2.39 -20.08 7.43
C LEU A 34 -3.44 -19.85 8.53
N ALA A 35 -3.01 -19.94 9.80
CA ALA A 35 -3.89 -19.58 10.91
C ALA A 35 -4.40 -18.13 10.76
N PRO A 36 -5.70 -17.87 10.98
CA PRO A 36 -6.31 -16.55 10.74
C PRO A 36 -5.57 -15.40 11.43
N ALA A 37 -5.08 -15.62 12.65
CA ALA A 37 -4.31 -14.62 13.40
C ALA A 37 -2.98 -14.25 12.71
N ILE A 38 -2.30 -15.21 12.10
CA ILE A 38 -1.05 -14.98 11.35
C ILE A 38 -1.35 -14.19 10.07
N VAL A 39 -2.40 -14.58 9.34
CA VAL A 39 -2.84 -13.88 8.13
C VAL A 39 -3.16 -12.43 8.48
N LEU A 40 -3.98 -12.21 9.51
CA LEU A 40 -4.35 -10.88 9.97
C LEU A 40 -3.11 -10.04 10.35
N GLY A 41 -2.19 -10.59 11.14
CA GLY A 41 -0.97 -9.91 11.55
C GLY A 41 -0.09 -9.49 10.36
N LEU A 42 0.08 -10.38 9.37
CA LEU A 42 0.85 -10.05 8.15
C LEU A 42 0.15 -9.02 7.27
N LEU A 43 -1.18 -9.03 7.17
CA LEU A 43 -1.95 -8.01 6.46
C LEU A 43 -1.88 -6.65 7.17
N VAL A 44 -1.87 -6.63 8.49
CA VAL A 44 -1.64 -5.41 9.28
C VAL A 44 -0.24 -4.86 9.00
N VAL A 45 0.81 -5.70 9.01
CA VAL A 45 2.18 -5.27 8.66
C VAL A 45 2.23 -4.74 7.23
N LEU A 46 1.56 -5.40 6.29
CA LEU A 46 1.47 -4.95 4.89
C LEU A 46 0.85 -3.55 4.79
N CYS A 47 -0.29 -3.35 5.46
CA CYS A 47 -1.00 -2.08 5.48
C CYS A 47 -0.17 -0.96 6.13
N ILE A 48 0.39 -1.23 7.31
CA ILE A 48 1.23 -0.28 8.06
C ILE A 48 2.46 0.12 7.25
N SER A 49 3.14 -0.83 6.60
CA SER A 49 4.33 -0.55 5.80
C SER A 49 4.03 0.41 4.64
N GLY A 50 2.89 0.22 3.95
CA GLY A 50 2.45 1.14 2.90
C GLY A 50 2.17 2.53 3.44
N MET A 51 1.44 2.64 4.54
CA MET A 51 1.10 3.91 5.19
C MET A 51 2.34 4.63 5.75
N LEU A 52 3.32 3.90 6.31
CA LEU A 52 4.57 4.50 6.80
C LEU A 52 5.38 5.16 5.70
N ILE A 53 5.41 4.58 4.49
CA ILE A 53 6.12 5.16 3.35
C ILE A 53 5.45 6.47 2.92
N GLU A 54 4.13 6.48 2.89
CA GLU A 54 3.33 7.68 2.57
C GLU A 54 3.54 8.79 3.61
N ASP A 55 3.50 8.43 4.91
CA ASP A 55 3.70 9.37 6.01
C ASP A 55 5.12 9.92 6.06
N ALA A 56 6.14 9.07 5.88
CA ALA A 56 7.53 9.51 5.84
C ALA A 56 7.77 10.52 4.71
N GLY A 57 7.12 10.32 3.54
CA GLY A 57 7.12 11.28 2.45
C GLY A 57 6.44 12.61 2.82
N PHE A 58 5.26 12.52 3.40
CA PHE A 58 4.48 13.71 3.79
C PHE A 58 5.18 14.52 4.89
N SER A 59 5.61 13.86 5.95
CA SER A 59 6.09 14.53 7.17
C SER A 59 7.56 14.94 7.07
N TRP A 60 8.42 14.18 6.38
CA TRP A 60 9.87 14.30 6.50
C TRP A 60 10.63 14.54 5.20
N ALA A 61 10.07 14.22 4.03
CA ALA A 61 10.79 14.35 2.77
C ALA A 61 11.26 15.78 2.50
N THR A 62 10.42 16.78 2.78
CA THR A 62 10.78 18.20 2.58
C THR A 62 11.93 18.64 3.48
N LEU A 63 11.89 18.25 4.76
CA LEU A 63 12.95 18.53 5.72
C LEU A 63 14.25 17.82 5.30
N PHE A 64 14.14 16.58 4.88
CA PHE A 64 15.28 15.77 4.44
C PHE A 64 15.95 16.35 3.18
N MET A 65 15.17 16.73 2.18
CA MET A 65 15.70 17.38 0.98
C MET A 65 16.37 18.72 1.29
N ARG A 66 15.80 19.52 2.18
CA ARG A 66 16.36 20.82 2.56
C ARG A 66 17.65 20.68 3.37
N ASP A 67 17.63 19.91 4.44
CA ASP A 67 18.65 19.92 5.48
C ASP A 67 19.77 18.89 5.24
N TYR A 68 19.44 17.73 4.65
CA TYR A 68 20.41 16.68 4.33
C TYR A 68 20.96 16.80 2.92
N ALA A 69 20.09 16.96 1.92
CA ALA A 69 20.52 17.08 0.53
C ALA A 69 20.95 18.50 0.14
N ASN A 70 20.89 19.46 1.07
CA ASN A 70 21.23 20.87 0.86
C ASN A 70 20.55 21.49 -0.38
N THR A 71 19.32 21.09 -0.68
CA THR A 71 18.57 21.69 -1.78
C THR A 71 18.05 23.06 -1.35
N GLY A 72 18.15 24.04 -2.24
CA GLY A 72 17.55 25.34 -1.98
C GLY A 72 16.04 25.24 -1.70
N ALA A 73 15.45 26.30 -1.08
CA ALA A 73 14.05 26.32 -0.68
C ALA A 73 13.07 25.94 -1.82
N ALA A 74 13.41 26.27 -3.07
CA ALA A 74 12.59 25.94 -4.24
C ALA A 74 12.49 24.44 -4.52
N LEU A 75 13.50 23.64 -4.17
CA LEU A 75 13.54 22.19 -4.42
C LEU A 75 13.27 21.38 -3.14
N ALA A 76 13.14 22.00 -1.98
CA ALA A 76 12.93 21.27 -0.73
C ALA A 76 11.69 20.38 -0.76
N GLY A 77 10.59 20.82 -1.37
CA GLY A 77 9.36 20.06 -1.50
C GLY A 77 9.37 18.98 -2.59
N SER A 78 10.41 18.91 -3.44
CA SER A 78 10.42 18.03 -4.61
C SER A 78 10.36 16.54 -4.26
N GLY A 79 10.98 16.12 -3.15
CA GLY A 79 10.93 14.73 -2.68
C GLY A 79 9.50 14.26 -2.40
N TYR A 80 8.72 15.08 -1.69
CA TYR A 80 7.30 14.77 -1.44
C TYR A 80 6.47 14.78 -2.72
N VAL A 81 6.63 15.79 -3.56
CA VAL A 81 5.88 15.89 -4.84
C VAL A 81 6.15 14.69 -5.73
N VAL A 82 7.41 14.28 -5.85
CA VAL A 82 7.80 13.10 -6.63
C VAL A 82 7.18 11.83 -6.06
N LEU A 83 7.29 11.61 -4.74
CA LEU A 83 6.70 10.44 -4.09
C LEU A 83 5.19 10.38 -4.32
N LEU A 84 4.47 11.47 -4.05
CA LEU A 84 3.00 11.52 -4.17
C LEU A 84 2.55 11.32 -5.63
N SER A 85 3.21 11.98 -6.59
CA SER A 85 2.89 11.85 -8.00
C SER A 85 3.09 10.43 -8.51
N THR A 86 4.23 9.81 -8.15
CA THR A 86 4.54 8.43 -8.55
C THR A 86 3.67 7.41 -7.82
N HIS A 87 3.27 7.68 -6.56
CA HIS A 87 2.30 6.87 -5.85
C HIS A 87 0.93 6.89 -6.55
N ALA A 88 0.45 8.07 -6.94
CA ALA A 88 -0.79 8.21 -7.70
C ALA A 88 -0.71 7.48 -9.05
N LEU A 89 0.38 7.66 -9.82
CA LEU A 89 0.60 6.94 -11.07
C LEU A 89 0.68 5.42 -10.86
N GLY A 90 1.36 5.00 -9.78
CA GLY A 90 1.48 3.60 -9.41
C GLY A 90 0.12 2.92 -9.19
N ARG A 91 -0.86 3.62 -8.65
CA ARG A 91 -2.23 3.10 -8.48
C ARG A 91 -2.91 2.76 -9.80
N PHE A 92 -2.71 3.55 -10.84
CA PHE A 92 -3.30 3.27 -12.18
C PHE A 92 -2.67 2.04 -12.85
N ILE A 93 -1.39 1.78 -12.60
CA ILE A 93 -0.70 0.60 -13.14
C ILE A 93 -0.76 -0.62 -12.22
N ALA A 94 -1.16 -0.46 -10.96
CA ALA A 94 -1.24 -1.56 -10.01
C ALA A 94 -2.22 -2.66 -10.45
N ASP A 95 -3.43 -2.29 -10.86
CA ASP A 95 -4.48 -3.24 -11.25
C ASP A 95 -4.08 -4.14 -12.43
N PRO A 96 -3.59 -3.60 -13.57
CA PRO A 96 -3.10 -4.45 -14.67
C PRO A 96 -1.90 -5.32 -14.26
N LEU A 97 -1.01 -4.81 -13.39
CA LEU A 97 0.12 -5.59 -12.89
C LEU A 97 -0.34 -6.74 -11.99
N VAL A 98 -1.30 -6.49 -11.10
CA VAL A 98 -1.90 -7.53 -10.23
C VAL A 98 -2.61 -8.58 -11.08
N GLY A 99 -3.35 -8.17 -12.12
CA GLY A 99 -3.98 -9.09 -13.06
C GLY A 99 -2.98 -9.96 -13.81
N ARG A 100 -1.80 -9.41 -14.16
CA ARG A 100 -0.77 -10.14 -14.93
C ARG A 100 0.14 -11.00 -14.06
N PHE A 101 0.63 -10.50 -12.95
CA PHE A 101 1.66 -11.14 -12.12
C PHE A 101 1.14 -11.69 -10.80
N GLY A 102 -0.05 -11.30 -10.41
CA GLY A 102 -0.67 -11.65 -9.13
C GLY A 102 -0.28 -10.69 -7.99
N PRO A 103 -1.10 -10.62 -6.92
CA PRO A 103 -0.94 -9.66 -5.84
C PRO A 103 0.39 -9.82 -5.08
N ARG A 104 0.80 -11.06 -4.83
CA ARG A 104 2.05 -11.37 -4.14
C ARG A 104 3.28 -10.84 -4.89
N ALA A 105 3.36 -11.06 -6.19
CA ALA A 105 4.50 -10.63 -7.00
C ALA A 105 4.57 -9.10 -7.10
N VAL A 106 3.43 -8.44 -7.20
CA VAL A 106 3.35 -6.97 -7.26
C VAL A 106 3.81 -6.35 -5.95
N VAL A 107 3.35 -6.85 -4.79
CA VAL A 107 3.76 -6.33 -3.49
C VAL A 107 5.23 -6.64 -3.21
N ALA A 108 5.71 -7.85 -3.49
CA ALA A 108 7.11 -8.21 -3.31
C ALA A 108 8.03 -7.38 -4.22
N GLY A 109 7.65 -7.21 -5.49
CA GLY A 109 8.38 -6.37 -6.45
C GLY A 109 8.38 -4.89 -6.05
N GLY A 110 7.26 -4.38 -5.55
CA GLY A 110 7.15 -3.04 -4.99
C GLY A 110 8.10 -2.83 -3.81
N GLY A 111 8.11 -3.77 -2.86
CA GLY A 111 9.03 -3.74 -1.72
C GLY A 111 10.50 -3.78 -2.13
N ALA A 112 10.86 -4.63 -3.12
CA ALA A 112 12.21 -4.70 -3.66
C ALA A 112 12.60 -3.40 -4.38
N LEU A 113 11.68 -2.79 -5.11
CA LEU A 113 11.88 -1.51 -5.79
C LEU A 113 12.14 -0.38 -4.78
N ILE A 114 11.39 -0.34 -3.67
CA ILE A 114 11.59 0.61 -2.57
C ILE A 114 12.96 0.41 -1.93
N LEU A 115 13.29 -0.83 -1.59
CA LEU A 115 14.56 -1.15 -0.94
C LEU A 115 15.76 -0.75 -1.82
N ALA A 116 15.74 -1.12 -3.09
CA ALA A 116 16.83 -0.83 -4.02
C ALA A 116 16.89 0.68 -4.36
N GLY A 117 15.76 1.30 -4.68
CA GLY A 117 15.72 2.69 -5.11
C GLY A 117 15.96 3.67 -3.97
N MET A 118 15.21 3.57 -2.88
CA MET A 118 15.39 4.49 -1.75
C MET A 118 16.66 4.14 -0.94
N GLY A 119 16.93 2.85 -0.73
CA GLY A 119 18.18 2.42 -0.09
C GLY A 119 19.42 2.87 -0.88
N GLY A 120 19.43 2.66 -2.20
CA GLY A 120 20.49 3.16 -3.08
C GLY A 120 20.57 4.68 -3.11
N GLY A 121 19.44 5.38 -3.13
CA GLY A 121 19.38 6.84 -3.07
C GLY A 121 20.02 7.41 -1.81
N LEU A 122 19.75 6.80 -0.65
CA LEU A 122 20.33 7.19 0.65
C LEU A 122 21.85 6.90 0.70
N LEU A 123 22.31 5.81 0.08
CA LEU A 123 23.73 5.48 0.02
C LEU A 123 24.52 6.43 -0.89
N ILE A 124 23.95 6.82 -2.03
CA ILE A 124 24.58 7.73 -2.98
C ILE A 124 24.54 9.18 -2.46
N GLY A 125 23.45 9.58 -1.80
CA GLY A 125 23.30 10.88 -1.14
C GLY A 125 23.15 12.09 -2.06
N THR A 126 23.11 11.91 -3.39
CA THR A 126 22.90 13.02 -4.33
C THR A 126 21.42 13.33 -4.54
N THR A 127 21.09 14.61 -4.79
CA THR A 127 19.70 15.02 -5.02
C THR A 127 18.97 14.19 -6.09
N PRO A 128 19.56 13.91 -7.27
CA PRO A 128 18.89 13.06 -8.27
C PRO A 128 18.66 11.63 -7.78
N ALA A 129 19.60 11.05 -7.04
CA ALA A 129 19.48 9.69 -6.51
C ALA A 129 18.38 9.62 -5.44
N LEU A 130 18.26 10.64 -4.58
CA LEU A 130 17.20 10.75 -3.59
C LEU A 130 15.82 10.92 -4.24
N LEU A 131 15.70 11.76 -5.26
CA LEU A 131 14.46 11.92 -6.02
C LEU A 131 14.05 10.61 -6.70
N PHE A 132 15.00 9.88 -7.27
CA PHE A 132 14.74 8.54 -7.81
C PHE A 132 14.28 7.57 -6.71
N GLY A 133 14.90 7.64 -5.52
CA GLY A 133 14.47 6.88 -4.34
C GLY A 133 13.02 7.18 -3.93
N PHE A 134 12.62 8.45 -3.86
CA PHE A 134 11.24 8.84 -3.59
C PHE A 134 10.27 8.39 -4.69
N ALA A 135 10.69 8.45 -5.96
CA ALA A 135 9.89 7.95 -7.07
C ALA A 135 9.61 6.44 -6.96
N THR A 136 10.64 5.66 -6.68
CA THR A 136 10.52 4.20 -6.51
C THR A 136 9.72 3.84 -5.26
N ALA A 137 9.84 4.64 -4.18
CA ALA A 137 9.06 4.47 -2.97
C ALA A 137 7.56 4.69 -3.25
N GLY A 138 7.21 5.74 -3.98
CA GLY A 138 5.83 6.01 -4.38
C GLY A 138 5.21 4.88 -5.19
N ILE A 139 5.86 4.49 -6.29
CA ILE A 139 5.38 3.39 -7.16
C ILE A 139 5.27 2.07 -6.37
N GLY A 140 6.31 1.72 -5.62
CA GLY A 140 6.38 0.44 -4.92
C GLY A 140 5.35 0.28 -3.81
N ALA A 141 4.98 1.37 -3.13
CA ALA A 141 4.00 1.35 -2.05
C ALA A 141 2.54 1.38 -2.54
N SER A 142 2.29 1.83 -3.77
CA SER A 142 0.97 2.20 -4.29
C SER A 142 -0.11 1.11 -4.20
N ALA A 143 0.27 -0.16 -4.35
CA ALA A 143 -0.64 -1.30 -4.33
C ALA A 143 -0.85 -1.90 -2.92
N SER A 144 0.00 -1.57 -1.94
CA SER A 144 0.06 -2.27 -0.64
C SER A 144 -1.22 -2.16 0.17
N VAL A 145 -1.73 -0.95 0.38
CA VAL A 145 -2.92 -0.70 1.21
C VAL A 145 -4.18 -1.28 0.59
N PRO A 146 -4.52 -1.02 -0.69
CA PRO A 146 -5.71 -1.62 -1.30
C PRO A 146 -5.66 -3.14 -1.34
N LEU A 147 -4.50 -3.74 -1.60
CA LEU A 147 -4.36 -5.21 -1.58
C LEU A 147 -4.49 -5.78 -0.17
N ALA A 148 -4.00 -5.08 0.87
CA ALA A 148 -4.19 -5.48 2.26
C ALA A 148 -5.68 -5.48 2.63
N TYR A 149 -6.43 -4.45 2.25
CA TYR A 149 -7.87 -4.35 2.51
C TYR A 149 -8.66 -5.42 1.76
N ASN A 150 -8.38 -5.62 0.49
CA ASN A 150 -9.03 -6.67 -0.30
C ASN A 150 -8.78 -8.07 0.28
N ALA A 151 -7.53 -8.34 0.70
CA ALA A 151 -7.17 -9.62 1.31
C ALA A 151 -7.79 -9.81 2.70
N ALA A 152 -8.05 -8.73 3.44
CA ALA A 152 -8.66 -8.79 4.77
C ALA A 152 -10.13 -9.24 4.72
N HIS A 153 -10.82 -9.05 3.59
CA HIS A 153 -12.17 -9.58 3.36
C HIS A 153 -12.20 -11.11 3.23
N ASP A 154 -11.11 -11.75 2.83
CA ASP A 154 -11.07 -13.18 2.50
C ASP A 154 -10.28 -14.02 3.52
N ILE A 155 -10.21 -13.59 4.77
CA ILE A 155 -9.56 -14.36 5.84
C ILE A 155 -10.47 -15.53 6.24
N ARG A 156 -10.00 -16.75 6.02
CA ARG A 156 -10.75 -17.97 6.36
C ARG A 156 -11.07 -18.05 7.85
N GLY A 157 -12.35 -18.27 8.18
CA GLY A 157 -12.80 -18.39 9.56
C GLY A 157 -12.95 -17.09 10.32
N MET A 158 -12.92 -15.96 9.64
CA MET A 158 -13.16 -14.63 10.19
C MET A 158 -14.27 -13.93 9.39
N ASP A 159 -15.11 -13.16 10.09
CA ASP A 159 -16.08 -12.30 9.43
C ASP A 159 -15.35 -11.23 8.60
N PRO A 160 -15.70 -11.04 7.31
CA PRO A 160 -15.05 -10.07 6.43
C PRO A 160 -15.01 -8.65 7.01
N ALA A 161 -16.09 -8.21 7.66
CA ALA A 161 -16.16 -6.88 8.28
C ALA A 161 -15.18 -6.73 9.45
N VAL A 162 -14.98 -7.80 10.23
CA VAL A 162 -14.04 -7.80 11.36
C VAL A 162 -12.60 -7.74 10.84
N GLY A 163 -12.25 -8.55 9.85
CA GLY A 163 -10.90 -8.56 9.25
C GLY A 163 -10.52 -7.18 8.71
N LEU A 164 -11.39 -6.59 7.87
CA LEU A 164 -11.20 -5.26 7.31
C LEU A 164 -11.11 -4.18 8.41
N THR A 165 -11.99 -4.24 9.40
CA THR A 165 -11.99 -3.27 10.51
C THR A 165 -10.67 -3.29 11.26
N ILE A 166 -10.16 -4.45 11.63
CA ILE A 166 -8.89 -4.58 12.37
C ILE A 166 -7.73 -4.03 11.54
N VAL A 167 -7.59 -4.44 10.27
CA VAL A 167 -6.49 -4.00 9.41
C VAL A 167 -6.55 -2.48 9.21
N SER A 168 -7.72 -1.91 8.96
CA SER A 168 -7.88 -0.47 8.71
C SER A 168 -7.63 0.35 9.98
N TRP A 169 -8.12 -0.09 11.14
CA TRP A 169 -7.91 0.61 12.41
C TRP A 169 -6.45 0.59 12.84
N LEU A 170 -5.80 -0.57 12.79
CA LEU A 170 -4.39 -0.68 13.15
C LEU A 170 -3.49 0.08 12.19
N GLY A 171 -3.83 0.10 10.89
CA GLY A 171 -3.14 0.95 9.92
C GLY A 171 -3.24 2.43 10.26
N ARG A 172 -4.43 2.92 10.61
CA ARG A 172 -4.63 4.33 11.01
C ARG A 172 -3.94 4.69 12.31
N LEU A 173 -3.93 3.79 13.30
CA LEU A 173 -3.17 4.00 14.54
C LEU A 173 -1.67 4.11 14.27
N ALA A 174 -1.13 3.27 13.38
CA ALA A 174 0.27 3.35 12.99
C ALA A 174 0.58 4.70 12.31
N PHE A 175 -0.27 5.17 11.41
CA PHE A 175 -0.15 6.48 10.78
C PHE A 175 -0.15 7.63 11.80
N LEU A 176 -0.98 7.54 12.85
CA LEU A 176 -1.02 8.54 13.92
C LEU A 176 0.24 8.53 14.80
N VAL A 177 0.80 7.35 15.05
CA VAL A 177 1.94 7.16 15.94
C VAL A 177 3.28 7.34 15.23
N ALA A 178 3.34 7.13 13.91
CA ALA A 178 4.58 7.18 13.13
C ALA A 178 5.30 8.54 13.20
N PRO A 179 4.64 9.71 12.99
CA PRO A 179 5.34 10.98 13.03
C PRO A 179 6.02 11.28 14.37
N PRO A 180 5.36 11.09 15.55
CA PRO A 180 6.02 11.24 16.83
C PRO A 180 7.21 10.30 17.03
N LEU A 181 7.09 9.02 16.64
CA LEU A 181 8.18 8.05 16.76
C LEU A 181 9.38 8.41 15.89
N VAL A 182 9.14 8.79 14.63
CA VAL A 182 10.20 9.25 13.73
C VAL A 182 10.80 10.55 14.26
N GLY A 183 10.00 11.46 14.80
CA GLY A 183 10.48 12.69 15.43
C GLY A 183 11.43 12.43 16.60
N VAL A 184 11.11 11.49 17.49
CA VAL A 184 12.00 11.05 18.57
C VAL A 184 13.27 10.42 17.99
N LEU A 185 13.16 9.60 16.96
CA LEU A 185 14.32 8.98 16.31
C LEU A 185 15.27 10.05 15.73
N VAL A 186 14.73 11.08 15.07
CA VAL A 186 15.53 12.21 14.54
C VAL A 186 16.27 12.94 15.65
N GLN A 187 15.62 13.18 16.80
CA GLN A 187 16.24 13.89 17.93
C GLN A 187 17.41 13.11 18.54
N HIS A 188 17.34 11.78 18.57
CA HIS A 188 18.35 10.93 19.21
C HIS A 188 19.42 10.37 18.26
N THR A 189 19.19 10.48 16.93
CA THR A 189 20.11 9.91 15.95
C THR A 189 20.45 10.92 14.84
N SER A 190 19.78 10.78 13.70
CA SER A 190 19.94 11.68 12.55
C SER A 190 18.72 11.59 11.62
N LEU A 191 18.55 12.61 10.81
CA LEU A 191 17.51 12.64 9.79
C LEU A 191 17.71 11.54 8.72
N LEU A 192 18.98 11.18 8.43
CA LEU A 192 19.30 10.05 7.55
C LEU A 192 18.82 8.72 8.15
N ALA A 193 19.07 8.49 9.45
CA ALA A 193 18.63 7.29 10.13
C ALA A 193 17.09 7.18 10.14
N ALA A 194 16.39 8.30 10.29
CA ALA A 194 14.93 8.34 10.21
C ALA A 194 14.41 7.97 8.80
N MET A 195 15.10 8.36 7.73
CA MET A 195 14.72 8.00 6.38
C MET A 195 14.92 6.51 6.06
N LEU A 196 15.71 5.76 6.84
CA LEU A 196 15.80 4.30 6.73
C LEU A 196 14.49 3.58 7.04
N VAL A 197 13.50 4.26 7.62
CA VAL A 197 12.13 3.74 7.76
C VAL A 197 11.54 3.34 6.40
N ILE A 198 11.81 4.08 5.33
CA ILE A 198 11.26 3.80 3.99
C ILE A 198 11.81 2.47 3.43
N PRO A 199 13.13 2.23 3.31
CA PRO A 199 13.63 0.94 2.83
C PRO A 199 13.32 -0.21 3.81
N SER A 200 13.26 0.02 5.14
CA SER A 200 12.83 -1.01 6.09
C SER A 200 11.36 -1.41 5.91
N ALA A 201 10.48 -0.45 5.61
CA ALA A 201 9.10 -0.73 5.23
C ALA A 201 9.02 -1.51 3.90
N GLY A 202 9.93 -1.24 2.95
CA GLY A 202 10.08 -2.04 1.73
C GLY A 202 10.41 -3.51 2.01
N LEU A 203 11.31 -3.79 2.96
CA LEU A 203 11.60 -5.16 3.43
C LEU A 203 10.37 -5.81 4.10
N ALA A 204 9.66 -5.04 4.93
CA ALA A 204 8.44 -5.52 5.57
C ALA A 204 7.32 -5.84 4.56
N LEU A 205 7.19 -5.04 3.48
CA LEU A 205 6.30 -5.34 2.35
C LEU A 205 6.68 -6.66 1.67
N MET A 206 7.97 -6.88 1.39
CA MET A 206 8.44 -8.14 0.80
C MET A 206 8.10 -9.34 1.70
N ALA A 207 8.40 -9.25 2.98
CA ALA A 207 8.13 -10.32 3.94
C ALA A 207 6.62 -10.59 4.09
N SER A 208 5.81 -9.55 4.26
CA SER A 208 4.35 -9.66 4.43
C SER A 208 3.64 -10.10 3.13
N SER A 209 4.22 -9.86 1.96
CA SER A 209 3.67 -10.35 0.68
C SER A 209 3.47 -11.86 0.63
N LEU A 210 4.21 -12.60 1.48
CA LEU A 210 4.11 -14.06 1.59
C LEU A 210 2.73 -14.53 2.04
N VAL A 211 1.92 -13.67 2.68
CA VAL A 211 0.55 -13.99 3.08
C VAL A 211 -0.39 -14.06 1.87
N LEU A 212 -0.10 -13.30 0.82
CA LEU A 212 -0.90 -13.28 -0.40
C LEU A 212 -0.68 -14.55 -1.21
N ALA A 213 -1.76 -15.10 -1.76
CA ALA A 213 -1.66 -16.24 -2.64
C ALA A 213 -0.96 -15.85 -3.96
N PRO A 214 -0.09 -16.72 -4.50
CA PRO A 214 0.44 -16.52 -5.83
C PRO A 214 -0.69 -16.63 -6.86
N ARG A 215 -0.49 -16.03 -8.05
CA ARG A 215 -1.44 -16.16 -9.16
C ARG A 215 -1.73 -17.64 -9.44
N GLN A 216 -2.98 -18.04 -9.37
CA GLN A 216 -3.39 -19.35 -9.87
C GLN A 216 -3.50 -19.25 -11.39
N LEU A 217 -2.61 -19.93 -12.12
CA LEU A 217 -2.79 -20.16 -13.55
C LEU A 217 -4.04 -21.04 -13.70
N ARG A 218 -5.16 -20.47 -14.17
CA ARG A 218 -6.30 -21.28 -14.62
C ARG A 218 -5.79 -22.14 -15.78
N VAL A 219 -5.61 -23.41 -15.53
CA VAL A 219 -5.56 -24.39 -16.62
C VAL A 219 -6.98 -24.41 -17.20
N GLN A 220 -7.17 -23.73 -18.32
CA GLN A 220 -8.39 -23.89 -19.12
C GLN A 220 -8.43 -25.36 -19.56
N LYS A 221 -9.39 -26.11 -19.00
CA LYS A 221 -9.80 -27.40 -19.52
C LYS A 221 -10.87 -27.19 -20.57
#